data_e2bd88c27a150f3aa9a35633ec2eead7
#
_entry.id   e2bd88c27a150f3aa9a35633ec2eead7
#
_cell.length_a   1.000
_cell.length_b   1.000
_cell.length_c   1.000
_cell.angle_alpha   90.00
_cell.angle_beta   90.00
_cell.angle_gamma   90.00
#
_symmetry.space_group_name_H-M   'P 1'
#
loop_
_entity.id
_entity.type
_entity.pdbx_description
1 polymer ?
#
loop_
_entity_poly.entity_id
_entity_poly.type
_entity_poly.pdbx_seq_one_letter_code
_entity_poly.pdbx_strand_id
1 'polypeptide(L)'
;MTSTDLQLPIPIEELRALLRKNGVKTASVYGSYARGDATAKSDLDLLVELADGKTYLDLGGLQYELQERFSVRVDIATKLNRHFEPYITPELVSIL
;
A
#
# COMPACT_ATOMS: atom_id res chain seq x y z
N MET A 1 12.36 -10.69 1.50
CA MET A 1 12.45 -9.60 2.48
C MET A 1 11.18 -9.58 3.33
N THR A 2 11.30 -9.37 4.61
CA THR A 2 10.15 -9.29 5.51
C THR A 2 9.72 -7.82 5.68
N SER A 3 8.46 -7.63 6.08
CA SER A 3 7.92 -6.28 6.29
C SER A 3 8.63 -5.52 7.41
N THR A 4 9.37 -6.21 8.29
CA THR A 4 10.10 -5.56 9.39
C THR A 4 11.28 -4.71 8.91
N ASP A 5 11.74 -4.92 7.69
CA ASP A 5 12.86 -4.17 7.13
C ASP A 5 12.42 -2.87 6.44
N LEU A 6 11.10 -2.66 6.30
CA LEU A 6 10.57 -1.48 5.63
C LEU A 6 10.59 -0.26 6.55
N GLN A 7 10.98 0.88 5.98
CA GLN A 7 10.89 2.18 6.64
C GLN A 7 9.67 2.91 6.07
N LEU A 8 8.51 2.68 6.65
CA LEU A 8 7.25 3.24 6.16
C LEU A 8 6.91 4.56 6.87
N PRO A 9 6.17 5.45 6.20
CA PRO A 9 5.76 6.72 6.79
C PRO A 9 4.58 6.58 7.75
N ILE A 10 4.02 5.38 7.87
CA ILE A 10 2.90 5.04 8.74
C ILE A 10 3.34 3.86 9.59
N PRO A 11 3.09 3.88 10.92
CA PRO A 11 3.40 2.70 11.74
C PRO A 11 2.71 1.46 11.16
N ILE A 12 3.46 0.39 10.98
CA ILE A 12 2.98 -0.77 10.22
C ILE A 12 1.75 -1.43 10.82
N GLU A 13 1.66 -1.48 12.15
CA GLU A 13 0.51 -2.09 12.81
C GLU A 13 -0.75 -1.26 12.63
N GLU A 14 -0.63 0.07 12.62
CA GLU A 14 -1.76 0.96 12.35
C GLU A 14 -2.19 0.84 10.89
N LEU A 15 -1.24 0.75 9.97
CA LEU A 15 -1.53 0.55 8.55
C LEU A 15 -2.27 -0.76 8.35
N ARG A 16 -1.78 -1.85 8.93
CA ARG A 16 -2.43 -3.15 8.83
C ARG A 16 -3.86 -3.12 9.38
N ALA A 17 -4.05 -2.49 10.53
CA ALA A 17 -5.38 -2.40 11.15
C ALA A 17 -6.38 -1.67 10.25
N LEU A 18 -5.95 -0.55 9.65
CA LEU A 18 -6.81 0.20 8.74
C LEU A 18 -7.11 -0.56 7.46
N LEU A 19 -6.13 -1.27 6.92
CA LEU A 19 -6.34 -2.10 5.74
C LEU A 19 -7.39 -3.18 6.03
N ARG A 20 -7.24 -3.90 7.14
CA ARG A 20 -8.21 -4.95 7.51
C ARG A 20 -9.60 -4.39 7.75
N LYS A 21 -9.68 -3.27 8.46
CA LYS A 21 -10.96 -2.60 8.75
C LYS A 21 -11.72 -2.26 7.48
N ASN A 22 -11.00 -1.91 6.41
CA ASN A 22 -11.59 -1.51 5.14
C ASN A 22 -11.71 -2.67 4.13
N GLY A 23 -11.53 -3.89 4.57
CA GLY A 23 -11.79 -5.07 3.74
C GLY A 23 -10.67 -5.44 2.79
N VAL A 24 -9.45 -5.03 3.07
CA VAL A 24 -8.28 -5.45 2.29
C VAL A 24 -7.86 -6.83 2.77
N LYS A 25 -7.79 -7.77 1.83
CA LYS A 25 -7.42 -9.16 2.09
C LYS A 25 -5.90 -9.33 2.12
N THR A 26 -5.22 -8.80 1.12
CA THR A 26 -3.76 -8.81 1.04
C THR A 26 -3.26 -7.44 0.61
N ALA A 27 -2.04 -7.12 1.01
CA ALA A 27 -1.41 -5.86 0.62
C ALA A 27 0.09 -6.02 0.52
N SER A 28 0.68 -5.36 -0.47
CA SER A 28 2.12 -5.29 -0.64
C SER A 28 2.53 -3.86 -0.94
N VAL A 29 3.73 -3.50 -0.49
CA VAL A 29 4.34 -2.21 -0.80
C VAL A 29 5.22 -2.39 -2.02
N TYR A 30 5.21 -1.41 -2.92
CA TYR A 30 6.15 -1.35 -4.04
C TYR A 30 6.64 0.08 -4.21
N GLY A 31 7.47 0.32 -5.21
CA GLY A 31 8.01 1.65 -5.46
C GLY A 31 9.11 2.06 -4.49
N SER A 32 9.25 3.35 -4.27
CA SER A 32 10.39 3.90 -3.54
C SER A 32 10.51 3.40 -2.09
N TYR A 33 9.39 3.24 -1.39
CA TYR A 33 9.44 2.72 -0.02
C TYR A 33 9.86 1.25 0.03
N ALA A 34 9.51 0.47 -1.00
CA ALA A 34 9.94 -0.92 -1.07
C ALA A 34 11.44 -1.02 -1.41
N ARG A 35 11.93 -0.13 -2.27
CA ARG A 35 13.35 -0.11 -2.65
C ARG A 35 14.26 0.51 -1.60
N GLY A 36 13.70 1.31 -0.67
CA GLY A 36 14.49 1.98 0.35
C GLY A 36 15.05 3.34 -0.10
N ASP A 37 14.55 3.89 -1.21
CA ASP A 37 15.01 5.20 -1.72
C ASP A 37 13.94 6.29 -1.61
N ALA A 38 12.94 6.10 -0.75
CA ALA A 38 11.88 7.08 -0.55
C ALA A 38 12.42 8.36 0.11
N THR A 39 11.79 9.48 -0.27
CA THR A 39 12.05 10.78 0.33
C THR A 39 10.76 11.31 0.95
N ALA A 40 10.84 12.47 1.59
CA ALA A 40 9.66 13.12 2.18
C ALA A 40 8.58 13.44 1.13
N LYS A 41 8.93 13.46 -0.15
CA LYS A 41 7.98 13.75 -1.24
C LYS A 41 7.46 12.49 -1.94
N SER A 42 7.91 11.33 -1.53
CA SER A 42 7.49 10.07 -2.15
C SER A 42 6.08 9.70 -1.76
N ASP A 43 5.35 9.09 -2.70
CA ASP A 43 4.05 8.49 -2.42
C ASP A 43 4.27 7.08 -1.88
N LEU A 44 3.38 6.65 -0.99
CA LEU A 44 3.36 5.26 -0.54
C LEU A 44 2.52 4.46 -1.53
N ASP A 45 3.15 3.54 -2.25
CA ASP A 45 2.50 2.74 -3.27
C ASP A 45 2.12 1.37 -2.71
N LEU A 46 0.82 1.07 -2.74
CA LEU A 46 0.28 -0.19 -2.24
C LEU A 46 -0.44 -0.94 -3.35
N LEU A 47 -0.19 -2.23 -3.44
CA LEU A 47 -0.95 -3.15 -4.28
C LEU A 47 -1.78 -4.02 -3.35
N VAL A 48 -3.10 -3.99 -3.51
CA VAL A 48 -4.00 -4.68 -2.58
C VAL A 48 -4.95 -5.61 -3.31
N GLU A 49 -5.41 -6.63 -2.58
CA GLU A 49 -6.50 -7.50 -3.00
C GLU A 49 -7.64 -7.27 -2.02
N LEU A 50 -8.83 -7.01 -2.56
CA LEU A 50 -10.02 -6.75 -1.74
C LEU A 50 -10.74 -8.04 -1.40
N ALA A 51 -11.34 -8.08 -0.21
CA ALA A 51 -12.24 -9.15 0.17
C ALA A 51 -13.52 -9.07 -0.68
N ASP A 52 -14.23 -10.19 -0.79
CA ASP A 52 -15.48 -10.25 -1.55
C ASP A 52 -16.46 -9.20 -1.03
N GLY A 53 -17.15 -8.55 -1.96
CA GLY A 53 -18.16 -7.55 -1.63
C GLY A 53 -17.61 -6.14 -1.44
N LYS A 54 -16.30 -5.95 -1.49
CA LYS A 54 -15.69 -4.63 -1.40
C LYS A 54 -15.48 -4.04 -2.79
N THR A 55 -15.51 -2.70 -2.88
CA THR A 55 -15.45 -2.00 -4.16
C THR A 55 -14.38 -0.91 -4.15
N TYR A 56 -14.20 -0.27 -5.30
CA TYR A 56 -13.29 0.89 -5.40
C TYR A 56 -13.71 2.05 -4.53
N LEU A 57 -15.00 2.15 -4.16
CA LEU A 57 -15.45 3.16 -3.20
C LEU A 57 -14.84 2.92 -1.83
N ASP A 58 -14.73 1.66 -1.42
CA ASP A 58 -14.08 1.32 -0.15
C ASP A 58 -12.60 1.69 -0.18
N LEU A 59 -11.94 1.51 -1.33
CA LEU A 59 -10.54 1.91 -1.51
C LEU A 59 -10.37 3.43 -1.43
N GLY A 60 -11.30 4.18 -2.05
CA GLY A 60 -11.25 5.63 -1.99
C GLY A 60 -11.37 6.15 -0.57
N GLY A 61 -12.27 5.55 0.22
CA GLY A 61 -12.42 5.89 1.62
C GLY A 61 -11.18 5.57 2.44
N LEU A 62 -10.58 4.41 2.18
CA LEU A 62 -9.34 4.01 2.85
C LEU A 62 -8.19 4.96 2.51
N GLN A 63 -8.03 5.30 1.24
CA GLN A 63 -6.98 6.20 0.79
C GLN A 63 -7.14 7.57 1.46
N TYR A 64 -8.36 8.08 1.50
CA TYR A 64 -8.66 9.36 2.15
C TYR A 64 -8.31 9.30 3.63
N GLU A 65 -8.72 8.26 4.33
CA GLU A 65 -8.46 8.10 5.76
C GLU A 65 -6.97 8.07 6.06
N LEU A 66 -6.20 7.32 5.27
CA LEU A 66 -4.75 7.23 5.44
C LEU A 66 -4.08 8.59 5.22
N GLN A 67 -4.47 9.30 4.16
CA GLN A 67 -3.89 10.59 3.84
C GLN A 67 -4.20 11.65 4.89
N GLU A 68 -5.44 11.66 5.39
CA GLU A 68 -5.86 12.62 6.41
C GLU A 68 -5.23 12.33 7.75
N ARG A 69 -5.16 11.07 8.13
CA ARG A 69 -4.69 10.68 9.46
C ARG A 69 -3.16 10.78 9.60
N PHE A 70 -2.42 10.46 8.55
CA PHE A 70 -0.96 10.38 8.62
C PHE A 70 -0.26 11.44 7.76
N SER A 71 -0.99 12.27 7.06
CA SER A 71 -0.44 13.34 6.20
C SER A 71 0.55 12.78 5.16
N VAL A 72 0.23 11.62 4.59
CA VAL A 72 1.06 10.94 3.61
C VAL A 72 0.25 10.72 2.35
N ARG A 73 0.85 10.95 1.19
CA ARG A 73 0.20 10.61 -0.06
C ARG A 73 0.30 9.10 -0.28
N VAL A 74 -0.84 8.47 -0.50
CA VAL A 74 -0.95 7.03 -0.68
C VAL A 74 -1.61 6.75 -2.02
N ASP A 75 -1.01 5.87 -2.79
CA ASP A 75 -1.56 5.41 -4.05
C ASP A 75 -1.88 3.93 -3.91
N ILE A 76 -3.16 3.56 -4.03
CA ILE A 76 -3.62 2.19 -3.83
C ILE A 76 -4.11 1.63 -5.15
N ALA A 77 -3.49 0.55 -5.59
CA ALA A 77 -3.86 -0.15 -6.82
C ALA A 77 -4.33 -1.56 -6.50
N THR A 78 -5.22 -2.08 -7.34
CA THR A 78 -5.65 -3.48 -7.29
C THR A 78 -5.04 -4.30 -8.42
N LYS A 79 -4.51 -3.63 -9.42
CA LYS A 79 -3.82 -4.27 -10.56
C LYS A 79 -2.67 -3.39 -10.98
N LEU A 80 -1.59 -4.01 -11.42
CA LEU A 80 -0.46 -3.32 -12.01
C LEU A 80 -0.67 -3.20 -13.52
N ASN A 81 -0.18 -2.09 -14.09
CA ASN A 81 -0.16 -1.92 -15.53
C ASN A 81 0.76 -3.00 -16.14
N ARG A 82 0.30 -3.68 -17.20
CA ARG A 82 1.03 -4.78 -17.86
C ARG A 82 2.45 -4.41 -18.24
N HIS A 83 2.66 -3.16 -18.68
CA HIS A 83 3.97 -2.69 -19.11
C HIS A 83 4.95 -2.56 -17.97
N PHE A 84 4.46 -2.27 -16.76
CA PHE A 84 5.31 -2.05 -15.59
C PHE A 84 5.37 -3.25 -14.65
N GLU A 85 4.45 -4.21 -14.81
CA GLU A 85 4.36 -5.37 -13.93
C GLU A 85 5.68 -6.13 -13.79
N PRO A 86 6.44 -6.44 -14.86
CA PRO A 86 7.70 -7.16 -14.72
C PRO A 86 8.75 -6.44 -13.90
N TYR A 87 8.67 -5.10 -13.85
CA TYR A 87 9.61 -4.28 -13.08
C TYR A 87 9.18 -4.12 -11.64
N ILE A 88 7.87 -4.13 -11.38
CA ILE A 88 7.30 -3.90 -10.06
C ILE A 88 7.21 -5.20 -9.26
N THR A 89 6.87 -6.32 -9.89
CA THR A 89 6.67 -7.58 -9.19
C THR A 89 7.87 -7.99 -8.32
N PRO A 90 9.12 -7.84 -8.78
CA PRO A 90 10.27 -8.17 -7.92
C PRO A 90 10.43 -7.25 -6.69
N GLU A 91 9.81 -6.08 -6.72
CA GLU A 91 9.89 -5.11 -5.62
C GLU A 91 8.84 -5.35 -4.53
N LEU A 92 7.80 -6.13 -4.81
CA LEU A 92 6.68 -6.27 -3.90
C LEU A 92 7.13 -6.83 -2.55
N VAL A 93 6.79 -6.11 -1.48
CA VAL A 93 7.04 -6.54 -0.12
C VAL A 93 5.69 -6.69 0.58
N SER A 94 5.34 -7.92 0.91
CA SER A 94 4.06 -8.23 1.54
C SER A 94 4.00 -7.63 2.95
N ILE A 95 2.90 -6.96 3.26
CA ILE A 95 2.66 -6.40 4.60
C ILE A 95 1.36 -6.93 5.21
N LEU A 96 0.53 -7.58 4.40
CA LEU A 96 -0.74 -8.12 4.91
C LEU A 96 -1.10 -9.40 4.18
#